data_ee06635344101a5fef2cb486c49776fe
#
_entry.id   ee06635344101a5fef2cb486c49776fe
#
_cell.length_a   1.000
_cell.length_b   1.000
_cell.length_c   1.000
_cell.angle_alpha   90.00
_cell.angle_beta   90.00
_cell.angle_gamma   90.00
#
_symmetry.space_group_name_H-M   'P 1'
#
loop_
_entity.id
_entity.type
_entity.pdbx_description
1 polymer ?
#
loop_
_entity_poly.entity_id
_entity_poly.type
_entity_poly.pdbx_seq_one_letter_code
_entity_poly.pdbx_strand_id
1 'polypeptide(L)'
;MTAVFADTFYWIAFINPLDKHAQAAQRFDDVLSSGKVYTTEEVLAEVLAFFAKDGWLRTRAVATVRELLSDPAVHIIPQSHESFSSGFELYAGRPDKEYSLVDCISMQTMRREG
;
A
#
# COMPACT_ATOMS: atom_id res chain seq x y z
N MET A 1 -20.78 4.57 -0.67
CA MET A 1 -19.38 4.81 -1.05
C MET A 1 -18.46 3.86 -0.30
N THR A 2 -17.60 3.17 -1.00
CA THR A 2 -16.77 2.11 -0.43
C THR A 2 -15.34 2.62 -0.23
N ALA A 3 -14.80 2.47 0.98
CA ALA A 3 -13.41 2.74 1.25
C ALA A 3 -12.61 1.45 1.08
N VAL A 4 -11.49 1.51 0.38
CA VAL A 4 -10.63 0.37 0.10
C VAL A 4 -9.23 0.66 0.61
N PHE A 5 -8.63 -0.29 1.30
CA PHE A 5 -7.22 -0.19 1.69
C PHE A 5 -6.38 -0.95 0.66
N ALA A 6 -5.43 -0.26 0.06
CA ALA A 6 -4.52 -0.84 -0.92
C ALA A 6 -3.17 -1.15 -0.25
N ASP A 7 -2.82 -2.42 -0.21
CA ASP A 7 -1.58 -2.89 0.39
C ASP A 7 -0.44 -2.96 -0.64
N THR A 8 0.72 -3.43 -0.20
CA THR A 8 1.91 -3.53 -1.03
C THR A 8 1.68 -4.39 -2.27
N PHE A 9 1.04 -5.55 -2.11
CA PHE A 9 0.77 -6.47 -3.22
C PHE A 9 -0.09 -5.83 -4.30
N TYR A 10 -1.08 -5.06 -3.88
CA TYR A 10 -1.96 -4.37 -4.81
C TYR A 10 -1.16 -3.42 -5.71
N TRP A 11 -0.30 -2.60 -5.10
CA TRP A 11 0.49 -1.63 -5.87
C TRP A 11 1.53 -2.30 -6.75
N ILE A 12 2.16 -3.39 -6.28
CA ILE A 12 3.11 -4.15 -7.09
C ILE A 12 2.41 -4.68 -8.34
N ALA A 13 1.22 -5.25 -8.20
CA ALA A 13 0.45 -5.76 -9.32
C ALA A 13 0.01 -4.64 -10.27
N PHE A 14 -0.33 -3.48 -9.72
CA PHE A 14 -0.74 -2.32 -10.51
C PHE A 14 0.44 -1.78 -11.35
N ILE A 15 1.64 -1.71 -10.76
CA ILE A 15 2.81 -1.13 -11.40
C ILE A 15 3.42 -2.08 -12.44
N ASN A 16 3.50 -3.38 -12.13
CA ASN A 16 4.14 -4.36 -13.00
C ASN A 16 3.12 -5.03 -13.91
N PRO A 17 3.10 -4.70 -15.21
CA PRO A 17 2.12 -5.28 -16.13
C PRO A 17 2.30 -6.78 -16.36
N LEU A 18 3.45 -7.35 -15.96
CA LEU A 18 3.73 -8.78 -16.07
C LEU A 18 3.34 -9.56 -14.82
N ASP A 19 2.88 -8.87 -13.77
CA ASP A 19 2.41 -9.54 -12.56
C ASP A 19 1.12 -10.31 -12.87
N LYS A 20 1.00 -11.52 -12.31
CA LYS A 20 -0.16 -12.36 -12.57
C LYS A 20 -1.49 -11.77 -12.09
N HIS A 21 -1.42 -10.80 -11.20
CA HIS A 21 -2.62 -10.11 -10.68
C HIS A 21 -2.81 -8.73 -11.29
N ALA A 22 -2.01 -8.37 -12.31
CA ALA A 22 -2.04 -7.04 -12.91
C ALA A 22 -3.42 -6.68 -13.47
N GLN A 23 -4.11 -7.65 -14.07
CA GLN A 23 -5.42 -7.40 -14.66
C GLN A 23 -6.45 -6.98 -13.61
N ALA A 24 -6.42 -7.61 -12.45
CA ALA A 24 -7.31 -7.23 -11.36
C ALA A 24 -6.96 -5.84 -10.82
N ALA A 25 -5.68 -5.52 -10.71
CA ALA A 25 -5.22 -4.22 -10.25
C ALA A 25 -5.55 -3.10 -11.25
N GLN A 26 -5.63 -3.41 -12.55
CA GLN A 26 -5.98 -2.42 -13.56
C GLN A 26 -7.41 -1.90 -13.41
N ARG A 27 -8.24 -2.56 -12.61
CA ARG A 27 -9.59 -2.08 -12.29
C ARG A 27 -9.58 -0.97 -11.24
N PHE A 28 -8.40 -0.47 -10.90
CA PHE A 28 -8.23 0.56 -9.89
C PHE A 28 -9.04 1.82 -10.22
N ASP A 29 -9.14 2.18 -11.50
CA ASP A 29 -9.91 3.34 -11.92
C ASP A 29 -11.39 3.22 -11.54
N ASP A 30 -11.94 2.01 -11.56
CA ASP A 30 -13.33 1.77 -11.17
C ASP A 30 -13.50 2.00 -9.66
N VAL A 31 -12.51 1.59 -8.87
CA VAL A 31 -12.53 1.81 -7.42
C VAL A 31 -12.41 3.28 -7.10
N LEU A 32 -11.53 4.01 -7.79
CA LEU A 32 -11.34 5.45 -7.60
C LEU A 32 -12.61 6.24 -7.91
N SER A 33 -13.36 5.83 -8.94
CA SER A 33 -14.58 6.54 -9.33
C SER A 33 -15.73 6.31 -8.36
N SER A 34 -15.70 5.23 -7.58
CA SER A 34 -16.80 4.85 -6.70
C SER A 34 -16.55 5.06 -5.22
N GLY A 35 -15.32 5.44 -4.81
CA GLY A 35 -15.01 5.54 -3.40
C GLY A 35 -13.69 6.21 -3.10
N LYS A 36 -13.14 5.88 -1.94
CA LYS A 36 -11.86 6.39 -1.45
C LYS A 36 -10.88 5.24 -1.32
N VAL A 37 -9.63 5.51 -1.66
CA VAL A 37 -8.54 4.55 -1.51
C VAL A 37 -7.64 5.03 -0.38
N TYR A 38 -7.34 4.14 0.56
CA TYR A 38 -6.44 4.40 1.68
C TYR A 38 -5.19 3.55 1.51
N THR A 39 -4.05 4.13 1.78
CA THR A 39 -2.79 3.43 1.85
C THR A 39 -1.90 4.15 2.87
N THR A 40 -0.68 3.68 3.08
CA THR A 40 0.23 4.30 4.03
C THR A 40 1.56 4.60 3.36
N GLU A 41 2.33 5.51 3.98
CA GLU A 41 3.69 5.77 3.52
C GLU A 41 4.57 4.52 3.65
N GLU A 42 4.35 3.71 4.68
CA GLU A 42 5.09 2.46 4.87
C GLU A 42 4.86 1.49 3.70
N VAL A 43 3.60 1.36 3.27
CA VAL A 43 3.27 0.53 2.10
C VAL A 43 3.99 1.06 0.85
N LEU A 44 3.93 2.37 0.62
CA LEU A 44 4.60 2.96 -0.55
C LEU A 44 6.11 2.80 -0.49
N ALA A 45 6.70 2.93 0.70
CA ALA A 45 8.13 2.69 0.89
C ALA A 45 8.51 1.25 0.53
N GLU A 46 7.69 0.29 0.93
CA GLU A 46 7.91 -1.12 0.62
C GLU A 46 7.80 -1.38 -0.89
N VAL A 47 6.83 -0.77 -1.55
CA VAL A 47 6.66 -0.85 -3.00
C VAL A 47 7.90 -0.31 -3.74
N LEU A 48 8.38 0.86 -3.32
CA LEU A 48 9.57 1.47 -3.92
C LEU A 48 10.81 0.63 -3.67
N ALA A 49 10.91 -0.01 -2.50
CA ALA A 49 12.02 -0.92 -2.19
C ALA A 49 11.96 -2.15 -3.09
N PHE A 50 10.76 -2.68 -3.34
CA PHE A 50 10.58 -3.85 -4.19
C PHE A 50 11.12 -3.63 -5.61
N PHE A 51 10.89 -2.45 -6.17
CA PHE A 51 11.31 -2.13 -7.53
C PHE A 51 12.65 -1.39 -7.61
N ALA A 52 13.40 -1.32 -6.52
CA ALA A 52 14.58 -0.47 -6.45
C ALA A 52 15.68 -0.82 -7.46
N LYS A 53 15.80 -2.10 -7.82
CA LYS A 53 16.89 -2.58 -8.68
C LYS A 53 16.51 -2.74 -10.15
N ASP A 54 15.25 -2.56 -10.50
CA ASP A 54 14.79 -2.66 -11.88
C ASP A 54 14.54 -1.25 -12.41
N GLY A 55 15.41 -0.78 -13.31
CA GLY A 55 15.36 0.61 -13.77
C GLY A 55 14.04 1.04 -14.38
N TRP A 56 13.45 0.20 -15.22
CA TRP A 56 12.17 0.51 -15.86
C TRP A 56 11.01 0.50 -14.87
N LEU A 57 10.93 -0.54 -14.05
CA LEU A 57 9.86 -0.66 -13.05
C LEU A 57 10.03 0.36 -11.93
N ARG A 58 11.28 0.68 -11.57
CA ARG A 58 11.54 1.75 -10.60
C ARG A 58 10.99 3.09 -11.10
N THR A 59 11.19 3.40 -12.38
CA THR A 59 10.68 4.62 -12.99
C THR A 59 9.14 4.63 -12.98
N ARG A 60 8.52 3.50 -13.30
CA ARG A 60 7.07 3.37 -13.26
C ARG A 60 6.54 3.53 -11.82
N ALA A 61 7.23 2.95 -10.85
CA ALA A 61 6.85 3.06 -9.45
C ALA A 61 6.89 4.51 -8.97
N VAL A 62 7.94 5.25 -9.32
CA VAL A 62 8.05 6.67 -8.98
C VAL A 62 6.89 7.47 -9.59
N ALA A 63 6.60 7.24 -10.87
CA ALA A 63 5.50 7.94 -11.54
C ALA A 63 4.16 7.63 -10.88
N THR A 64 3.93 6.37 -10.51
CA THR A 64 2.71 5.95 -9.82
C THR A 64 2.57 6.65 -8.47
N VAL A 65 3.63 6.66 -7.67
CA VAL A 65 3.59 7.31 -6.36
C VAL A 65 3.32 8.81 -6.50
N ARG A 66 3.91 9.47 -7.49
CA ARG A 66 3.63 10.90 -7.72
C ARG A 66 2.16 11.13 -8.05
N GLU A 67 1.56 10.26 -8.85
CA GLU A 67 0.12 10.35 -9.15
C GLU A 67 -0.72 10.16 -7.90
N LEU A 68 -0.38 9.17 -7.07
CA LEU A 68 -1.12 8.90 -5.83
C LEU A 68 -1.03 10.08 -4.87
N LEU A 69 0.13 10.72 -4.76
CA LEU A 69 0.31 11.88 -3.89
C LEU A 69 -0.55 13.07 -4.29
N SER A 70 -0.91 13.17 -5.56
CA SER A 70 -1.71 14.30 -6.06
C SER A 70 -3.19 13.97 -6.29
N ASP A 71 -3.60 12.72 -6.12
CA ASP A 71 -4.97 12.29 -6.38
C ASP A 71 -5.84 12.51 -5.13
N PRO A 72 -6.89 13.35 -5.21
CA PRO A 72 -7.73 13.62 -4.04
C PRO A 72 -8.54 12.41 -3.55
N ALA A 73 -8.70 11.38 -4.38
CA ALA A 73 -9.41 10.16 -3.98
C ALA A 73 -8.50 9.19 -3.20
N VAL A 74 -7.20 9.46 -3.15
CA VAL A 74 -6.22 8.62 -2.46
C VAL A 74 -5.79 9.30 -1.15
N HIS A 75 -5.98 8.59 -0.05
CA HIS A 75 -5.59 9.06 1.28
C HIS A 75 -4.35 8.30 1.71
N ILE A 76 -3.22 8.99 1.74
CA ILE A 76 -1.94 8.41 2.16
C ILE A 76 -1.70 8.79 3.61
N ILE A 77 -1.78 7.80 4.49
CA ILE A 77 -1.61 8.02 5.92
C ILE A 77 -0.12 8.09 6.21
N PRO A 78 0.34 9.21 6.83
CA PRO A 78 1.77 9.37 7.11
C PRO A 78 2.29 8.34 8.10
N GLN A 79 3.53 7.95 7.93
CA GLN A 79 4.21 7.14 8.94
C GLN A 79 4.40 7.95 10.22
N SER A 80 4.44 7.25 11.35
CA SER A 80 4.62 7.88 12.64
C SER A 80 5.25 6.90 13.62
N HIS A 81 5.80 7.42 14.71
CA HIS A 81 6.32 6.56 15.74
C HIS A 81 5.21 5.70 16.35
N GLU A 82 4.03 6.27 16.54
CA GLU A 82 2.88 5.56 17.07
C GLU A 82 2.47 4.40 16.15
N SER A 83 2.43 4.64 14.86
CA SER A 83 2.11 3.63 13.86
C SER A 83 3.11 2.48 13.89
N PHE A 84 4.40 2.81 13.96
CA PHE A 84 5.47 1.81 14.09
C PHE A 84 5.30 0.99 15.36
N SER A 85 5.12 1.64 16.51
CA SER A 85 5.00 0.97 17.80
C SER A 85 3.80 0.03 17.86
N SER A 86 2.66 0.50 17.36
CA SER A 86 1.43 -0.30 17.32
C SER A 86 1.60 -1.53 16.42
N GLY A 87 2.20 -1.34 15.25
CA GLY A 87 2.48 -2.45 14.33
C GLY A 87 3.47 -3.44 14.91
N PHE A 88 4.51 -2.94 15.58
CA PHE A 88 5.52 -3.79 16.20
C PHE A 88 4.91 -4.66 17.30
N GLU A 89 4.02 -4.11 18.13
CA GLU A 89 3.36 -4.89 19.17
C GLU A 89 2.51 -6.02 18.58
N LEU A 90 1.81 -5.76 17.50
CA LEU A 90 1.06 -6.81 16.82
C LEU A 90 1.99 -7.87 16.22
N TYR A 91 3.08 -7.43 15.62
CA TYR A 91 4.10 -8.33 15.07
C TYR A 91 4.67 -9.26 16.16
N ALA A 92 5.04 -8.68 17.28
CA ALA A 92 5.61 -9.44 18.41
C ALA A 92 4.59 -10.39 19.04
N GLY A 93 3.31 -10.01 19.03
CA GLY A 93 2.23 -10.79 19.63
C GLY A 93 1.72 -11.93 18.76
N ARG A 94 2.12 -12.01 17.50
CA ARG A 94 1.64 -13.06 16.60
C ARG A 94 2.79 -13.80 15.92
N PRO A 95 3.65 -14.50 16.71
CA PRO A 95 4.76 -15.27 16.14
C PRO A 95 4.27 -16.48 15.30
N ASP A 96 3.00 -16.83 15.42
CA ASP A 96 2.35 -17.90 14.66
C ASP A 96 2.00 -17.50 13.23
N LYS A 97 2.13 -16.21 12.89
CA LYS A 97 1.79 -15.69 11.58
C LYS A 97 3.04 -15.20 10.86
N GLU A 98 2.98 -15.23 9.53
CA GLU A 98 4.07 -14.75 8.68
C GLU A 98 3.85 -13.29 8.23
N TYR A 99 3.13 -12.52 9.02
CA TYR A 99 2.92 -11.11 8.73
C TYR A 99 4.22 -10.34 8.79
N SER A 100 4.47 -9.50 7.78
CA SER A 100 5.57 -8.55 7.85
C SER A 100 5.22 -7.43 8.84
N LEU A 101 6.21 -6.63 9.22
CA LEU A 101 5.95 -5.46 10.04
C LEU A 101 5.01 -4.49 9.32
N VAL A 102 5.20 -4.30 8.01
CA VAL A 102 4.33 -3.41 7.22
C VAL A 102 2.90 -3.95 7.20
N ASP A 103 2.71 -5.27 7.10
CA ASP A 103 1.37 -5.88 7.21
C ASP A 103 0.73 -5.52 8.54
N CYS A 104 1.48 -5.64 9.62
CA CYS A 104 0.97 -5.34 10.97
C CYS A 104 0.63 -3.86 11.12
N ILE A 105 1.46 -2.99 10.58
CA ILE A 105 1.19 -1.54 10.57
C ILE A 105 -0.09 -1.26 9.81
N SER A 106 -0.27 -1.91 8.65
CA SER A 106 -1.49 -1.75 7.84
C SER A 106 -2.73 -2.20 8.59
N MET A 107 -2.67 -3.35 9.27
CA MET A 107 -3.81 -3.85 10.06
C MET A 107 -4.20 -2.89 11.17
N GLN A 108 -3.21 -2.38 11.91
CA GLN A 108 -3.48 -1.44 13.00
C GLN A 108 -4.01 -0.10 12.46
N THR A 109 -3.50 0.33 11.31
CA THR A 109 -3.99 1.53 10.64
C THR A 109 -5.46 1.38 10.24
N MET A 110 -5.82 0.25 9.65
CA MET A 110 -7.20 -0.02 9.28
C MET A 110 -8.14 -0.01 10.49
N ARG A 111 -7.70 -0.57 11.61
CA ARG A 111 -8.49 -0.54 12.86
C ARG A 111 -8.70 0.88 13.37
N ARG A 112 -7.66 1.70 13.30
CA ARG A 112 -7.69 3.08 13.81
C ARG A 112 -8.55 3.99 12.93
N GLU A 113 -8.46 3.81 11.61
CA GLU A 113 -9.20 4.64 10.66
C GLU A 113 -10.62 4.15 10.41
N GLY A 114 -10.93 2.99 10.92
CA GLY A 114 -12.24 2.40 10.70
C GLY A 114 -12.36 1.70 9.38
#